data_e1331425809abbb0ea56e136fcff1187
#
_entry.id   e1331425809abbb0ea56e136fcff1187
#
_cell.length_a   1.000
_cell.length_b   1.000
_cell.length_c   1.000
_cell.angle_alpha   90.00
_cell.angle_beta   90.00
_cell.angle_gamma   90.00
#
_symmetry.space_group_name_H-M   'P 1'
#
loop_
_entity.id
_entity.type
_entity.pdbx_description
1 polymer ?
#
loop_
_entity_poly.entity_id
_entity_poly.type
_entity_poly.pdbx_seq_one_letter_code
_entity_poly.pdbx_strand_id
1 'polypeptide(L)'
;MLNADERPAYDSLLVEEANLANYKDGDVYGEEYAQMSADELAQRFPEMTRRMNAIFRSRIAQIAEYYGDKIASWDVVNESTPDYQRGAFSSVAPLVKSVYGIMPGDYVFAAFDEAARHLSRNVKLNINDYVTTKDYADWTSTLLSRGARIDVLGSQMHLFNPQQCLDIADGKPLMTPSEVRATMERLSVPGLPIHLSEITITSPGNDARGMMIQAIIARNLYRLWFSTPSMEGITWWNVVDDCGAPGETSVSGLFTRDMQPKPSYYALRELIQNEWTTHLQVKVRRDGRLTFRGFKGSYRLRWCDANGNQHEVMYHLK
;
A
#
# COMPACT_ATOMS: atom_id res chain seq x y z
N MET A 1 -8.70 -0.96 -13.78
CA MET A 1 -8.58 -1.41 -15.20
C MET A 1 -9.96 -1.49 -15.80
N LEU A 2 -10.14 -1.00 -17.03
CA LEU A 2 -11.39 -1.15 -17.77
C LEU A 2 -11.63 -2.64 -18.05
N ASN A 3 -12.90 -3.08 -18.01
CA ASN A 3 -13.23 -4.43 -18.42
C ASN A 3 -13.18 -4.56 -19.96
N ALA A 4 -13.28 -5.80 -20.48
CA ALA A 4 -13.17 -6.07 -21.90
C ALA A 4 -14.26 -5.38 -22.75
N ASP A 5 -15.43 -5.10 -22.15
CA ASP A 5 -16.56 -4.47 -22.84
C ASP A 5 -16.44 -2.94 -22.88
N GLU A 6 -15.77 -2.36 -21.88
CA GLU A 6 -15.54 -0.91 -21.78
C GLU A 6 -14.36 -0.45 -22.65
N ARG A 7 -13.38 -1.33 -22.88
CA ARG A 7 -12.16 -0.99 -23.63
C ARG A 7 -12.43 -0.53 -25.07
N PRO A 8 -13.26 -1.23 -25.87
CA PRO A 8 -13.57 -0.76 -27.23
C PRO A 8 -14.24 0.61 -27.26
N ALA A 9 -15.13 0.89 -26.30
CA ALA A 9 -15.78 2.20 -26.21
C ALA A 9 -14.78 3.30 -25.80
N TYR A 10 -13.85 2.99 -24.91
CA TYR A 10 -12.76 3.86 -24.50
C TYR A 10 -11.80 4.16 -25.66
N ASP A 11 -11.34 3.11 -26.36
CA ASP A 11 -10.43 3.25 -27.49
C ASP A 11 -11.09 4.06 -28.63
N SER A 12 -12.36 3.80 -28.91
CA SER A 12 -13.14 4.56 -29.89
C SER A 12 -13.26 6.04 -29.51
N LEU A 13 -13.50 6.33 -28.24
CA LEU A 13 -13.63 7.69 -27.74
C LEU A 13 -12.33 8.48 -27.84
N LEU A 14 -11.20 7.85 -27.48
CA LEU A 14 -9.87 8.46 -27.64
C LEU A 14 -9.60 8.81 -29.13
N VAL A 15 -10.07 7.96 -30.03
CA VAL A 15 -9.94 8.15 -31.48
C VAL A 15 -10.81 9.30 -31.97
N GLU A 16 -12.02 9.44 -31.45
CA GLU A 16 -12.95 10.50 -31.88
C GLU A 16 -12.53 11.89 -31.41
N GLU A 17 -12.03 12.04 -30.21
CA GLU A 17 -11.69 13.33 -29.63
C GLU A 17 -10.18 13.65 -29.64
N ALA A 18 -9.33 12.65 -29.67
CA ALA A 18 -7.89 12.83 -29.80
C ALA A 18 -7.43 12.61 -31.24
N ASN A 19 -6.45 13.35 -31.68
CA ASN A 19 -5.85 13.12 -32.99
C ASN A 19 -5.19 11.73 -33.02
N LEU A 20 -5.72 10.83 -33.86
CA LEU A 20 -5.24 9.45 -34.05
C LEU A 20 -3.73 9.35 -34.33
N ALA A 21 -3.14 10.36 -34.96
CA ALA A 21 -1.70 10.40 -35.22
C ALA A 21 -0.87 10.41 -33.93
N ASN A 22 -1.40 10.97 -32.85
CA ASN A 22 -0.75 11.03 -31.55
C ASN A 22 -0.87 9.72 -30.75
N TYR A 23 -1.75 8.83 -31.20
CA TYR A 23 -1.98 7.55 -30.53
C TYR A 23 -1.11 6.41 -31.08
N LYS A 24 -0.57 6.57 -32.31
CA LYS A 24 0.06 5.48 -33.08
C LYS A 24 1.44 5.05 -32.61
N ASP A 25 2.15 5.85 -31.86
CA ASP A 25 3.57 5.59 -31.53
C ASP A 25 3.80 5.01 -30.13
N GLY A 26 2.81 4.31 -29.58
CA GLY A 26 2.90 3.78 -28.21
C GLY A 26 2.78 4.85 -27.12
N ASP A 27 2.65 6.07 -27.53
CA ASP A 27 2.41 7.22 -26.68
C ASP A 27 0.92 7.50 -26.65
N VAL A 28 0.24 6.90 -25.68
CA VAL A 28 -1.24 6.90 -25.57
C VAL A 28 -1.82 8.30 -25.61
N TYR A 29 -1.05 9.33 -25.28
CA TYR A 29 -1.53 10.70 -25.12
C TYR A 29 -0.90 11.72 -26.05
N GLY A 30 0.16 11.34 -26.76
CA GLY A 30 0.94 12.28 -27.56
C GLY A 30 1.55 13.43 -26.73
N GLU A 31 2.48 14.15 -27.30
CA GLU A 31 3.10 15.30 -26.62
C GLU A 31 2.10 16.43 -26.36
N GLU A 32 1.09 16.57 -27.20
CA GLU A 32 0.08 17.62 -27.08
C GLU A 32 -0.74 17.49 -25.80
N TYR A 33 -1.15 16.28 -25.43
CA TYR A 33 -1.86 16.04 -24.17
C TYR A 33 -0.99 16.31 -22.94
N ALA A 34 0.27 15.96 -23.00
CA ALA A 34 1.18 16.18 -21.89
C ALA A 34 1.41 17.66 -21.58
N GLN A 35 1.13 18.56 -22.53
CA GLN A 35 1.25 20.01 -22.37
C GLN A 35 -0.06 20.69 -21.93
N MET A 36 -1.19 19.98 -21.95
CA MET A 36 -2.48 20.53 -21.53
C MET A 36 -2.65 20.42 -20.02
N SER A 37 -3.28 21.42 -19.43
CA SER A 37 -3.84 21.33 -18.09
C SER A 37 -5.11 20.46 -18.09
N ALA A 38 -5.55 20.02 -16.91
CA ALA A 38 -6.81 19.29 -16.78
C ALA A 38 -8.02 20.09 -17.30
N ASP A 39 -8.03 21.41 -17.10
CA ASP A 39 -9.09 22.30 -17.58
C ASP A 39 -9.06 22.46 -19.10
N GLU A 40 -7.88 22.63 -19.70
CA GLU A 40 -7.72 22.67 -21.16
C GLU A 40 -8.14 21.35 -21.81
N LEU A 41 -7.78 20.21 -21.21
CA LEU A 41 -8.19 18.89 -21.67
C LEU A 41 -9.72 18.75 -21.63
N ALA A 42 -10.35 19.15 -20.54
CA ALA A 42 -11.81 19.12 -20.40
C ALA A 42 -12.54 20.04 -21.37
N GLN A 43 -11.96 21.21 -21.69
CA GLN A 43 -12.52 22.12 -22.65
C GLN A 43 -12.38 21.63 -24.10
N ARG A 44 -11.22 21.08 -24.43
CA ARG A 44 -10.93 20.62 -25.79
C ARG A 44 -11.57 19.26 -26.11
N PHE A 45 -11.69 18.38 -25.13
CA PHE A 45 -12.22 17.01 -25.26
C PHE A 45 -13.32 16.75 -24.23
N PRO A 46 -14.44 17.48 -24.26
CA PRO A 46 -15.47 17.42 -23.22
C PRO A 46 -16.17 16.07 -23.18
N GLU A 47 -16.42 15.43 -24.31
CA GLU A 47 -17.08 14.13 -24.35
C GLU A 47 -16.18 13.01 -23.81
N MET A 48 -14.89 13.00 -24.18
CA MET A 48 -13.89 12.09 -23.62
C MET A 48 -13.81 12.24 -22.10
N THR A 49 -13.66 13.47 -21.62
CA THR A 49 -13.59 13.79 -20.18
C THR A 49 -14.84 13.30 -19.45
N ARG A 50 -16.02 13.57 -19.98
CA ARG A 50 -17.29 13.13 -19.41
C ARG A 50 -17.39 11.60 -19.31
N ARG A 51 -17.03 10.88 -20.38
CA ARG A 51 -17.09 9.41 -20.41
C ARG A 51 -16.01 8.78 -19.54
N MET A 52 -14.80 9.31 -19.52
CA MET A 52 -13.74 8.85 -18.62
C MET A 52 -14.18 8.93 -17.16
N ASN A 53 -14.74 10.07 -16.75
CA ASN A 53 -15.31 10.22 -15.41
C ASN A 53 -16.43 9.21 -15.14
N ALA A 54 -17.33 9.01 -16.09
CA ALA A 54 -18.43 8.08 -15.93
C ALA A 54 -17.96 6.61 -15.80
N ILE A 55 -17.02 6.18 -16.65
CA ILE A 55 -16.43 4.83 -16.60
C ILE A 55 -15.72 4.61 -15.26
N PHE A 56 -14.91 5.58 -14.84
CA PHE A 56 -14.15 5.50 -13.59
C PHE A 56 -15.06 5.37 -12.37
N ARG A 57 -16.07 6.23 -12.24
CA ARG A 57 -17.06 6.18 -11.17
C ARG A 57 -17.89 4.90 -11.20
N SER A 58 -18.36 4.51 -12.39
CA SER A 58 -19.09 3.25 -12.56
C SER A 58 -18.27 2.04 -12.13
N ARG A 59 -16.98 2.02 -12.45
CA ARG A 59 -16.10 0.92 -12.03
C ARG A 59 -15.94 0.83 -10.52
N ILE A 60 -15.76 1.94 -9.84
CA ILE A 60 -15.69 1.98 -8.36
C ILE A 60 -17.02 1.46 -7.77
N ALA A 61 -18.16 1.95 -8.28
CA ALA A 61 -19.49 1.53 -7.81
C ALA A 61 -19.72 0.03 -8.01
N GLN A 62 -19.38 -0.54 -9.18
CA GLN A 62 -19.49 -1.97 -9.46
C GLN A 62 -18.64 -2.83 -8.52
N ILE A 63 -17.40 -2.41 -8.23
CA ILE A 63 -16.52 -3.10 -7.29
C ILE A 63 -17.14 -3.07 -5.88
N ALA A 64 -17.60 -1.91 -5.45
CA ALA A 64 -18.22 -1.75 -4.14
C ALA A 64 -19.52 -2.56 -4.01
N GLU A 65 -20.37 -2.61 -5.05
CA GLU A 65 -21.58 -3.41 -5.09
C GLU A 65 -21.27 -4.92 -5.03
N TYR A 66 -20.28 -5.38 -5.79
CA TYR A 66 -19.95 -6.79 -5.86
C TYR A 66 -19.33 -7.34 -4.57
N TYR A 67 -18.40 -6.60 -4.00
CA TYR A 67 -17.65 -7.06 -2.82
C TYR A 67 -18.28 -6.58 -1.50
N GLY A 68 -18.83 -5.37 -1.45
CA GLY A 68 -19.39 -4.80 -0.22
C GLY A 68 -18.39 -4.88 0.95
N ASP A 69 -18.86 -5.33 2.09
CA ASP A 69 -18.07 -5.51 3.32
C ASP A 69 -17.26 -6.84 3.36
N LYS A 70 -17.24 -7.62 2.27
CA LYS A 70 -16.45 -8.87 2.21
C LYS A 70 -14.95 -8.63 2.18
N ILE A 71 -14.53 -7.46 1.67
CA ILE A 71 -13.14 -7.01 1.68
C ILE A 71 -13.04 -5.84 2.63
N ALA A 72 -12.20 -5.99 3.65
CA ALA A 72 -12.12 -5.03 4.76
C ALA A 72 -11.37 -3.74 4.41
N SER A 73 -10.60 -3.73 3.32
CA SER A 73 -9.72 -2.61 2.96
C SER A 73 -9.44 -2.58 1.46
N TRP A 74 -9.41 -1.39 0.86
CA TRP A 74 -9.13 -1.16 -0.56
C TRP A 74 -8.07 -0.08 -0.73
N ASP A 75 -7.08 -0.33 -1.58
CA ASP A 75 -6.24 0.71 -2.16
C ASP A 75 -7.05 1.41 -3.26
N VAL A 76 -7.65 2.55 -2.90
CA VAL A 76 -8.56 3.29 -3.78
C VAL A 76 -7.78 3.96 -4.91
N VAL A 77 -6.61 4.51 -4.58
CA VAL A 77 -5.67 5.09 -5.55
C VAL A 77 -4.26 4.62 -5.21
N ASN A 78 -3.55 4.19 -6.25
CA ASN A 78 -2.17 3.72 -6.17
C ASN A 78 -1.24 4.64 -6.95
N GLU A 79 -0.13 5.08 -6.31
CA GLU A 79 1.00 5.79 -6.97
C GLU A 79 0.63 7.13 -7.61
N SER A 80 -0.15 7.97 -6.91
CA SER A 80 -0.54 9.29 -7.38
C SER A 80 0.41 10.43 -7.00
N THR A 81 1.35 10.20 -6.09
CA THR A 81 2.30 11.22 -5.65
C THR A 81 3.19 11.75 -6.78
N PRO A 82 3.65 10.94 -7.75
CA PRO A 82 4.36 11.46 -8.90
C PRO A 82 3.57 12.52 -9.70
N ASP A 83 2.25 12.36 -9.80
CA ASP A 83 1.39 13.34 -10.45
C ASP A 83 1.26 14.62 -9.62
N TYR A 84 1.16 14.48 -8.29
CA TYR A 84 1.20 15.62 -7.37
C TYR A 84 2.52 16.40 -7.48
N GLN A 85 3.66 15.72 -7.49
CA GLN A 85 4.99 16.32 -7.64
C GLN A 85 5.15 17.10 -8.95
N ARG A 86 4.48 16.66 -10.00
CA ARG A 86 4.46 17.32 -11.32
C ARG A 86 3.43 18.42 -11.44
N GLY A 87 2.61 18.64 -10.41
CA GLY A 87 1.55 19.64 -10.41
C GLY A 87 0.29 19.26 -11.17
N ALA A 88 0.08 17.99 -11.52
CA ALA A 88 -1.04 17.52 -12.32
C ALA A 88 -2.42 17.82 -11.71
N PHE A 89 -2.50 18.05 -10.41
CA PHE A 89 -3.75 18.42 -9.71
C PHE A 89 -3.97 19.92 -9.61
N SER A 90 -3.10 20.74 -10.20
CA SER A 90 -3.33 22.17 -10.38
C SER A 90 -4.14 22.40 -11.66
N SER A 91 -5.18 23.22 -11.58
CA SER A 91 -6.05 23.51 -12.73
C SER A 91 -5.33 24.19 -13.90
N VAL A 92 -4.16 24.77 -13.65
CA VAL A 92 -3.36 25.52 -14.64
C VAL A 92 -2.04 24.84 -15.02
N ALA A 93 -1.65 23.78 -14.31
CA ALA A 93 -0.42 23.07 -14.63
C ALA A 93 -0.65 22.07 -15.77
N PRO A 94 0.34 21.89 -16.68
CA PRO A 94 0.27 20.86 -17.71
C PRO A 94 0.04 19.47 -17.12
N LEU A 95 -0.80 18.68 -17.79
CA LEU A 95 -1.05 17.29 -17.44
C LEU A 95 0.16 16.47 -17.89
N VAL A 96 1.08 16.25 -17.00
CA VAL A 96 2.28 15.49 -17.31
C VAL A 96 1.95 14.01 -17.43
N LYS A 97 2.60 13.35 -18.38
CA LYS A 97 2.45 11.92 -18.63
C LYS A 97 2.68 11.08 -17.37
N SER A 98 1.67 10.38 -16.94
CA SER A 98 1.68 9.48 -15.79
C SER A 98 0.87 8.23 -16.11
N VAL A 99 0.83 7.28 -15.18
CA VAL A 99 -0.05 6.09 -15.27
C VAL A 99 -1.52 6.49 -15.44
N TYR A 100 -1.89 7.67 -14.94
CA TYR A 100 -3.24 8.22 -14.96
C TYR A 100 -3.40 9.39 -15.95
N GLY A 101 -2.46 9.58 -16.89
CA GLY A 101 -2.30 10.80 -17.69
C GLY A 101 -3.50 11.28 -18.49
N ILE A 102 -4.51 10.43 -18.72
CA ILE A 102 -5.78 10.84 -19.34
C ILE A 102 -6.91 11.01 -18.34
N MET A 103 -6.68 10.75 -17.07
CA MET A 103 -7.71 10.94 -16.06
C MET A 103 -7.97 12.44 -15.90
N PRO A 104 -9.23 12.89 -16.07
CA PRO A 104 -9.53 14.31 -16.03
C PRO A 104 -9.49 14.86 -14.60
N GLY A 105 -8.91 16.01 -14.48
CA GLY A 105 -8.97 16.82 -13.27
C GLY A 105 -8.37 16.12 -12.04
N ASP A 106 -9.07 16.29 -10.94
CA ASP A 106 -8.70 15.77 -9.63
C ASP A 106 -9.23 14.33 -9.44
N TYR A 107 -8.71 13.41 -10.21
CA TYR A 107 -9.17 12.00 -10.20
C TYR A 107 -8.97 11.33 -8.84
N VAL A 108 -7.96 11.72 -8.07
CA VAL A 108 -7.69 11.13 -6.74
C VAL A 108 -8.80 11.47 -5.77
N PHE A 109 -9.15 12.75 -5.65
CA PHE A 109 -10.25 13.18 -4.80
C PHE A 109 -11.58 12.57 -5.26
N ALA A 110 -11.83 12.54 -6.58
CA ALA A 110 -13.02 11.94 -7.15
C ALA A 110 -13.15 10.44 -6.86
N ALA A 111 -12.03 9.71 -6.86
CA ALA A 111 -11.99 8.28 -6.51
C ALA A 111 -12.40 8.04 -5.06
N PHE A 112 -11.80 8.79 -4.13
CA PHE A 112 -12.13 8.66 -2.70
C PHE A 112 -13.57 9.09 -2.40
N ASP A 113 -14.06 10.15 -3.03
CA ASP A 113 -15.46 10.60 -2.90
C ASP A 113 -16.44 9.51 -3.37
N GLU A 114 -16.19 8.92 -4.55
CA GLU A 114 -17.04 7.84 -5.07
C GLU A 114 -16.96 6.58 -4.22
N ALA A 115 -15.77 6.14 -3.82
CA ALA A 115 -15.59 4.99 -2.94
C ALA A 115 -16.30 5.19 -1.59
N ALA A 116 -16.21 6.40 -1.01
CA ALA A 116 -16.85 6.73 0.26
C ALA A 116 -18.40 6.74 0.19
N ARG A 117 -18.98 6.96 -1.00
CA ARG A 117 -20.44 6.88 -1.22
C ARG A 117 -20.96 5.45 -1.25
N HIS A 118 -20.16 4.52 -1.76
CA HIS A 118 -20.57 3.14 -2.03
C HIS A 118 -20.12 2.13 -0.98
N LEU A 119 -19.01 2.41 -0.28
CA LEU A 119 -18.44 1.50 0.72
C LEU A 119 -18.81 1.95 2.15
N SER A 120 -19.18 0.98 2.99
CA SER A 120 -19.53 1.23 4.39
C SER A 120 -18.34 1.76 5.20
N ARG A 121 -18.61 2.28 6.40
CA ARG A 121 -17.54 2.74 7.32
C ARG A 121 -16.70 1.60 7.89
N ASN A 122 -17.13 0.35 7.74
CA ASN A 122 -16.35 -0.83 8.14
C ASN A 122 -15.24 -1.16 7.16
N VAL A 123 -15.36 -0.70 5.92
CA VAL A 123 -14.36 -0.90 4.87
C VAL A 123 -13.40 0.27 4.88
N LYS A 124 -12.10 0.02 5.00
CA LYS A 124 -11.06 1.04 5.00
C LYS A 124 -10.71 1.45 3.58
N LEU A 125 -10.54 2.74 3.38
CA LEU A 125 -10.10 3.34 2.11
C LEU A 125 -8.66 3.80 2.26
N ASN A 126 -7.76 3.20 1.50
CA ASN A 126 -6.34 3.48 1.55
C ASN A 126 -5.90 4.31 0.35
N ILE A 127 -4.95 5.21 0.57
CA ILE A 127 -4.07 5.73 -0.46
C ILE A 127 -2.77 4.93 -0.40
N ASN A 128 -2.19 4.56 -1.55
CA ASN A 128 -0.98 3.74 -1.61
C ASN A 128 0.07 4.36 -2.53
N ASP A 129 1.35 4.34 -2.14
CA ASP A 129 2.43 4.91 -2.95
C ASP A 129 3.80 4.35 -2.57
N TYR A 130 4.73 4.35 -3.55
CA TYR A 130 6.16 4.03 -3.32
C TYR A 130 6.97 5.25 -2.91
N VAL A 131 6.44 6.47 -3.08
CA VAL A 131 7.11 7.70 -2.66
C VAL A 131 7.08 7.79 -1.13
N THR A 132 8.25 7.88 -0.52
CA THR A 132 8.41 7.98 0.95
C THR A 132 8.91 9.35 1.41
N THR A 133 8.91 10.33 0.50
CA THR A 133 9.32 11.71 0.79
C THR A 133 8.19 12.51 1.44
N LYS A 134 8.50 13.76 1.81
CA LYS A 134 7.52 14.70 2.35
C LYS A 134 6.33 14.93 1.42
N ASP A 135 6.53 14.86 0.11
CA ASP A 135 5.46 15.13 -0.87
C ASP A 135 4.27 14.19 -0.72
N TYR A 136 4.51 12.91 -0.40
CA TYR A 136 3.43 11.96 -0.19
C TYR A 136 2.60 12.30 1.07
N ALA A 137 3.27 12.66 2.16
CA ALA A 137 2.59 13.09 3.37
C ALA A 137 1.82 14.41 3.16
N ASP A 138 2.39 15.37 2.43
CA ASP A 138 1.75 16.64 2.09
C ASP A 138 0.54 16.43 1.18
N TRP A 139 0.68 15.58 0.16
CA TRP A 139 -0.42 15.22 -0.74
C TRP A 139 -1.58 14.58 0.01
N THR A 140 -1.29 13.57 0.84
CA THR A 140 -2.30 12.92 1.66
C THR A 140 -2.99 13.91 2.61
N SER A 141 -2.22 14.78 3.26
CA SER A 141 -2.74 15.83 4.15
C SER A 141 -3.63 16.83 3.39
N THR A 142 -3.28 17.17 2.15
CA THR A 142 -4.08 18.03 1.28
C THR A 142 -5.43 17.39 0.95
N LEU A 143 -5.45 16.10 0.60
CA LEU A 143 -6.68 15.38 0.33
C LEU A 143 -7.60 15.32 1.58
N LEU A 144 -7.02 15.02 2.74
CA LEU A 144 -7.76 15.00 4.02
C LEU A 144 -8.35 16.37 4.35
N SER A 145 -7.59 17.46 4.18
CA SER A 145 -8.06 18.82 4.46
C SER A 145 -9.24 19.26 3.57
N ARG A 146 -9.35 18.65 2.40
CA ARG A 146 -10.46 18.85 1.45
C ARG A 146 -11.66 17.95 1.73
N GLY A 147 -11.56 17.07 2.72
CA GLY A 147 -12.65 16.17 3.14
C GLY A 147 -12.65 14.80 2.49
N ALA A 148 -11.57 14.38 1.81
CA ALA A 148 -11.45 13.02 1.32
C ALA A 148 -11.45 12.04 2.50
N ARG A 149 -12.23 10.96 2.40
CA ARG A 149 -12.17 9.87 3.35
C ARG A 149 -11.00 8.97 3.01
N ILE A 150 -9.91 9.12 3.75
CA ILE A 150 -8.75 8.23 3.69
C ILE A 150 -8.56 7.66 5.08
N ASP A 151 -8.63 6.35 5.22
CA ASP A 151 -8.58 5.67 6.51
C ASP A 151 -7.18 5.13 6.85
N VAL A 152 -6.34 4.86 5.83
CA VAL A 152 -4.98 4.31 5.99
C VAL A 152 -4.05 4.89 4.94
N LEU A 153 -2.82 5.18 5.35
CA LEU A 153 -1.73 5.52 4.44
C LEU A 153 -0.95 4.24 4.12
N GLY A 154 -1.09 3.76 2.88
CA GLY A 154 -0.33 2.65 2.33
C GLY A 154 1.05 3.10 1.86
N SER A 155 2.08 2.32 2.11
CA SER A 155 3.43 2.62 1.63
C SER A 155 4.11 1.38 1.11
N GLN A 156 4.68 1.49 -0.10
CA GLN A 156 5.50 0.46 -0.70
C GLN A 156 6.95 0.68 -0.31
N MET A 157 7.59 -0.36 0.22
CA MET A 157 9.02 -0.29 0.58
C MET A 157 9.77 -1.45 -0.05
N HIS A 158 10.11 -1.26 -1.32
CA HIS A 158 10.77 -2.27 -2.13
C HIS A 158 12.30 -2.12 -2.10
N LEU A 159 13.00 -3.19 -1.82
CA LEU A 159 14.42 -3.38 -2.10
C LEU A 159 14.55 -4.31 -3.31
N PHE A 160 14.18 -3.80 -4.50
CA PHE A 160 14.20 -4.58 -5.74
C PHE A 160 15.62 -4.86 -6.24
N ASN A 161 16.55 -3.91 -6.05
CA ASN A 161 17.93 -4.10 -6.52
C ASN A 161 18.71 -5.00 -5.56
N PRO A 162 19.21 -6.17 -6.02
CA PRO A 162 20.03 -7.07 -5.19
C PRO A 162 21.26 -6.40 -4.57
N GLN A 163 21.82 -5.40 -5.25
CA GLN A 163 22.98 -4.66 -4.75
C GLN A 163 22.64 -3.89 -3.45
N GLN A 164 21.42 -3.40 -3.30
CA GLN A 164 21.01 -2.74 -2.04
C GLN A 164 21.11 -3.70 -0.86
N CYS A 165 20.70 -4.96 -1.05
CA CYS A 165 20.80 -5.97 0.00
C CYS A 165 22.25 -6.36 0.31
N LEU A 166 23.13 -6.40 -0.68
CA LEU A 166 24.58 -6.57 -0.47
C LEU A 166 25.17 -5.36 0.29
N ASP A 167 24.81 -4.16 -0.11
CA ASP A 167 25.28 -2.93 0.53
C ASP A 167 24.89 -2.88 2.02
N ILE A 168 23.66 -3.28 2.35
CA ILE A 168 23.22 -3.42 3.74
C ILE A 168 24.02 -4.49 4.48
N ALA A 169 24.26 -5.64 3.85
CA ALA A 169 25.04 -6.74 4.44
C ALA A 169 26.50 -6.35 4.67
N ASP A 170 27.06 -5.50 3.83
CA ASP A 170 28.41 -4.95 3.95
C ASP A 170 28.51 -3.76 4.92
N GLY A 171 27.38 -3.38 5.57
CA GLY A 171 27.35 -2.32 6.57
C GLY A 171 27.33 -0.90 5.98
N LYS A 172 27.01 -0.74 4.70
CA LYS A 172 26.82 0.60 4.12
C LYS A 172 25.57 1.29 4.70
N PRO A 173 25.54 2.62 4.78
CA PRO A 173 24.42 3.37 5.36
C PRO A 173 23.20 3.39 4.43
N LEU A 174 22.49 2.29 4.36
CA LEU A 174 21.26 2.10 3.62
C LEU A 174 20.24 1.41 4.52
N MET A 175 19.02 1.96 4.60
CA MET A 175 17.95 1.47 5.48
C MET A 175 18.40 1.31 6.95
N THR A 176 19.23 2.23 7.40
CA THR A 176 19.66 2.29 8.81
C THR A 176 18.47 2.50 9.74
N PRO A 177 18.55 2.11 11.02
CA PRO A 177 17.45 2.35 11.97
C PRO A 177 17.01 3.81 12.07
N SER A 178 17.94 4.77 11.90
CA SER A 178 17.62 6.21 11.88
C SER A 178 16.87 6.62 10.62
N GLU A 179 17.27 6.15 9.46
CA GLU A 179 16.59 6.43 8.18
C GLU A 179 15.19 5.82 8.15
N VAL A 180 15.05 4.56 8.60
CA VAL A 180 13.72 3.91 8.69
C VAL A 180 12.81 4.69 9.63
N ARG A 181 13.28 5.09 10.82
CA ARG A 181 12.48 5.91 11.74
C ARG A 181 12.10 7.25 11.13
N ALA A 182 13.04 7.97 10.54
CA ALA A 182 12.76 9.26 9.90
C ALA A 182 11.73 9.13 8.77
N THR A 183 11.76 8.02 8.03
CA THR A 183 10.74 7.72 7.02
C THR A 183 9.37 7.47 7.66
N MET A 184 9.29 6.66 8.70
CA MET A 184 8.04 6.40 9.41
C MET A 184 7.47 7.67 10.06
N GLU A 185 8.31 8.54 10.63
CA GLU A 185 7.90 9.83 11.17
C GLU A 185 7.30 10.73 10.09
N ARG A 186 7.92 10.81 8.90
CA ARG A 186 7.35 11.57 7.77
C ARG A 186 6.00 11.04 7.33
N LEU A 187 5.87 9.72 7.16
CA LEU A 187 4.62 9.08 6.75
C LEU A 187 3.52 9.19 7.83
N SER A 188 3.89 9.41 9.08
CA SER A 188 2.94 9.63 10.18
C SER A 188 2.36 11.05 10.23
N VAL A 189 2.88 12.01 9.46
CA VAL A 189 2.44 13.42 9.48
C VAL A 189 0.94 13.58 9.20
N PRO A 190 0.31 12.86 8.26
CA PRO A 190 -1.14 12.95 8.03
C PRO A 190 -2.00 12.47 9.20
N GLY A 191 -1.42 11.82 10.22
CA GLY A 191 -2.13 11.32 11.40
C GLY A 191 -2.91 10.04 11.15
N LEU A 192 -2.68 9.35 10.04
CA LEU A 192 -3.30 8.09 9.68
C LEU A 192 -2.50 6.89 10.20
N PRO A 193 -3.16 5.74 10.43
CA PRO A 193 -2.47 4.46 10.51
C PRO A 193 -1.67 4.20 9.22
N ILE A 194 -0.51 3.53 9.35
CA ILE A 194 0.37 3.19 8.23
C ILE A 194 0.28 1.70 7.97
N HIS A 195 0.03 1.33 6.71
CA HIS A 195 0.15 -0.02 6.22
C HIS A 195 1.33 -0.07 5.23
N LEU A 196 2.39 -0.80 5.58
CA LEU A 196 3.39 -1.15 4.57
C LEU A 196 2.77 -2.20 3.66
N SER A 197 2.14 -1.73 2.60
CA SER A 197 1.25 -2.49 1.72
C SER A 197 2.01 -3.45 0.82
N GLU A 198 3.26 -3.10 0.47
CA GLU A 198 4.06 -3.84 -0.48
C GLU A 198 5.53 -3.83 -0.04
N ILE A 199 6.00 -4.95 0.48
CA ILE A 199 7.39 -5.12 0.87
C ILE A 199 8.05 -6.13 -0.04
N THR A 200 9.13 -5.71 -0.69
CA THR A 200 10.04 -6.61 -1.41
C THR A 200 11.43 -6.48 -0.83
N ILE A 201 12.04 -7.59 -0.49
CA ILE A 201 13.45 -7.67 -0.11
C ILE A 201 14.08 -8.76 -0.98
N THR A 202 14.91 -8.36 -1.92
CA THR A 202 15.51 -9.27 -2.88
C THR A 202 16.65 -10.07 -2.25
N SER A 203 16.65 -11.38 -2.47
CA SER A 203 17.84 -12.19 -2.22
C SER A 203 18.93 -11.79 -3.22
N PRO A 204 20.14 -11.42 -2.78
CA PRO A 204 21.22 -11.01 -3.70
C PRO A 204 21.80 -12.17 -4.53
N GLY A 205 21.29 -13.38 -4.35
CA GLY A 205 21.60 -14.57 -5.12
C GLY A 205 20.66 -15.70 -4.75
N ASN A 206 20.60 -16.73 -5.58
CA ASN A 206 19.79 -17.93 -5.32
C ASN A 206 20.61 -19.02 -4.59
N ASP A 207 21.54 -18.59 -3.75
CA ASP A 207 22.37 -19.46 -2.91
C ASP A 207 22.06 -19.28 -1.42
N ALA A 208 22.64 -20.13 -0.58
CA ALA A 208 22.40 -20.10 0.86
C ALA A 208 22.79 -18.75 1.50
N ARG A 209 23.87 -18.09 1.00
CA ARG A 209 24.34 -16.80 1.51
C ARG A 209 23.32 -15.69 1.15
N GLY A 210 22.89 -15.63 -0.11
CA GLY A 210 21.92 -14.64 -0.58
C GLY A 210 20.59 -14.76 0.15
N MET A 211 20.07 -15.97 0.29
CA MET A 211 18.83 -16.22 1.04
C MET A 211 18.95 -15.85 2.52
N MET A 212 20.12 -16.06 3.14
CA MET A 212 20.36 -15.65 4.52
C MET A 212 20.44 -14.13 4.68
N ILE A 213 21.07 -13.42 3.74
CA ILE A 213 21.06 -11.94 3.70
C ILE A 213 19.63 -11.42 3.65
N GLN A 214 18.79 -11.94 2.74
CA GLN A 214 17.38 -11.59 2.66
C GLN A 214 16.67 -11.79 4.02
N ALA A 215 16.89 -12.93 4.66
CA ALA A 215 16.25 -13.27 5.93
C ALA A 215 16.64 -12.32 7.09
N ILE A 216 17.93 -11.97 7.17
CA ILE A 216 18.44 -11.07 8.22
C ILE A 216 17.89 -9.65 8.01
N ILE A 217 17.91 -9.15 6.77
CA ILE A 217 17.36 -7.84 6.43
C ILE A 217 15.86 -7.80 6.71
N ALA A 218 15.11 -8.80 6.24
CA ALA A 218 13.67 -8.91 6.49
C ALA A 218 13.35 -8.87 7.99
N ARG A 219 14.04 -9.70 8.79
CA ARG A 219 13.83 -9.74 10.24
C ARG A 219 14.09 -8.39 10.90
N ASN A 220 15.17 -7.72 10.53
CA ASN A 220 15.56 -6.45 11.16
C ASN A 220 14.63 -5.31 10.75
N LEU A 221 14.27 -5.18 9.48
CA LEU A 221 13.35 -4.17 8.99
C LEU A 221 11.94 -4.36 9.56
N TYR A 222 11.42 -5.59 9.60
CA TYR A 222 10.12 -5.88 10.21
C TYR A 222 10.07 -5.48 11.69
N ARG A 223 11.15 -5.67 12.44
CA ARG A 223 11.21 -5.21 13.84
C ARG A 223 11.19 -3.69 13.96
N LEU A 224 11.89 -2.98 13.08
CA LEU A 224 11.88 -1.51 13.05
C LEU A 224 10.48 -0.99 12.68
N TRP A 225 9.88 -1.52 11.63
CA TRP A 225 8.55 -1.12 11.20
C TRP A 225 7.48 -1.43 12.24
N PHE A 226 7.49 -2.64 12.80
CA PHE A 226 6.56 -3.04 13.87
C PHE A 226 6.69 -2.18 15.14
N SER A 227 7.85 -1.56 15.38
CA SER A 227 8.05 -0.65 16.51
C SER A 227 7.43 0.74 16.31
N THR A 228 6.92 1.05 15.12
CA THR A 228 6.28 2.33 14.79
C THR A 228 4.88 2.38 15.39
N PRO A 229 4.54 3.39 16.22
CA PRO A 229 3.24 3.42 16.92
C PRO A 229 2.02 3.46 15.99
N SER A 230 2.15 4.07 14.81
CA SER A 230 1.10 4.16 13.80
C SER A 230 1.01 2.94 12.87
N MET A 231 1.87 1.94 13.02
CA MET A 231 1.88 0.75 12.16
C MET A 231 0.62 -0.09 12.37
N GLU A 232 -0.12 -0.31 11.29
CA GLU A 232 -1.32 -1.16 11.27
C GLU A 232 -1.06 -2.52 10.61
N GLY A 233 -0.22 -2.57 9.59
CA GLY A 233 0.04 -3.80 8.85
C GLY A 233 1.32 -3.75 8.05
N ILE A 234 1.86 -4.94 7.75
CA ILE A 234 3.03 -5.13 6.88
C ILE A 234 2.73 -6.32 5.97
N THR A 235 2.70 -6.10 4.67
CA THR A 235 2.41 -7.10 3.64
C THR A 235 3.62 -7.36 2.77
N TRP A 236 3.99 -8.62 2.63
CA TRP A 236 5.03 -9.04 1.68
C TRP A 236 4.43 -9.12 0.27
N TRP A 237 5.11 -8.53 -0.73
CA TRP A 237 4.58 -8.40 -2.10
C TRP A 237 4.67 -9.72 -2.88
N ASN A 238 5.88 -10.19 -3.18
CA ASN A 238 6.09 -11.40 -3.99
C ASN A 238 6.28 -12.63 -3.08
N VAL A 239 5.25 -13.44 -2.90
CA VAL A 239 5.31 -14.60 -1.99
C VAL A 239 6.19 -15.72 -2.51
N VAL A 240 6.23 -15.95 -3.82
CA VAL A 240 6.97 -17.03 -4.49
C VAL A 240 7.98 -16.43 -5.46
N ASP A 241 9.19 -16.99 -5.50
CA ASP A 241 10.19 -16.62 -6.50
C ASP A 241 9.65 -16.81 -7.92
N ASP A 242 10.08 -15.97 -8.87
CA ASP A 242 9.65 -15.94 -10.27
C ASP A 242 8.14 -15.67 -10.49
N CYS A 243 7.44 -15.12 -9.49
CA CYS A 243 6.01 -14.79 -9.58
C CYS A 243 5.75 -13.27 -9.45
N GLY A 244 6.77 -12.43 -9.57
CA GLY A 244 6.65 -10.98 -9.60
C GLY A 244 6.07 -10.43 -10.90
N ALA A 245 5.79 -9.13 -10.91
CA ALA A 245 5.38 -8.44 -12.13
C ALA A 245 6.52 -8.41 -13.16
N PRO A 246 6.22 -8.25 -14.47
CA PRO A 246 7.26 -8.11 -15.49
C PRO A 246 8.25 -6.98 -15.15
N GLY A 247 9.55 -7.31 -15.14
CA GLY A 247 10.63 -6.38 -14.79
C GLY A 247 11.03 -6.37 -13.32
N GLU A 248 10.30 -7.06 -12.45
CA GLU A 248 10.70 -7.26 -11.06
C GLU A 248 11.75 -8.38 -10.92
N THR A 249 12.44 -8.36 -9.78
CA THR A 249 13.45 -9.38 -9.48
C THR A 249 12.85 -10.76 -9.26
N SER A 250 13.51 -11.78 -9.79
CA SER A 250 13.03 -13.17 -9.72
C SER A 250 13.18 -13.82 -8.34
N VAL A 251 14.06 -13.32 -7.47
CA VAL A 251 14.42 -13.96 -6.18
C VAL A 251 13.94 -13.17 -4.97
N SER A 252 12.76 -12.63 -5.03
CA SER A 252 12.15 -11.82 -3.96
C SER A 252 11.13 -12.55 -3.08
N GLY A 253 10.83 -13.81 -3.38
CA GLY A 253 9.85 -14.61 -2.66
C GLY A 253 10.25 -15.00 -1.25
N LEU A 254 9.25 -15.37 -0.45
CA LEU A 254 9.43 -16.10 0.81
C LEU A 254 9.57 -17.61 0.58
N PHE A 255 9.12 -18.05 -0.59
CA PHE A 255 9.21 -19.43 -1.06
C PHE A 255 9.98 -19.46 -2.38
N THR A 256 10.71 -20.55 -2.60
CA THR A 256 11.30 -20.84 -3.90
C THR A 256 10.21 -21.13 -4.94
N ARG A 257 10.58 -21.17 -6.23
CA ARG A 257 9.66 -21.55 -7.30
C ARG A 257 8.98 -22.91 -7.07
N ASP A 258 9.70 -23.84 -6.42
CA ASP A 258 9.18 -25.18 -6.08
C ASP A 258 8.47 -25.20 -4.73
N MET A 259 7.99 -24.05 -4.24
CA MET A 259 7.25 -23.89 -2.99
C MET A 259 8.01 -24.36 -1.73
N GLN A 260 9.35 -24.33 -1.75
CA GLN A 260 10.14 -24.59 -0.55
C GLN A 260 10.29 -23.29 0.24
N PRO A 261 10.02 -23.29 1.58
CA PRO A 261 10.16 -22.08 2.38
C PRO A 261 11.63 -21.68 2.52
N LYS A 262 11.88 -20.40 2.23
CA LYS A 262 13.23 -19.80 2.37
C LYS A 262 13.53 -19.41 3.83
N PRO A 263 14.80 -19.13 4.18
CA PRO A 263 15.16 -18.61 5.50
C PRO A 263 14.37 -17.36 5.93
N SER A 264 14.00 -16.50 4.98
CA SER A 264 13.15 -15.31 5.21
C SER A 264 11.74 -15.67 5.72
N TYR A 265 11.12 -16.72 5.19
CA TYR A 265 9.86 -17.23 5.72
C TYR A 265 9.97 -17.66 7.20
N TYR A 266 11.01 -18.42 7.54
CA TYR A 266 11.21 -18.86 8.91
C TYR A 266 11.51 -17.70 9.86
N ALA A 267 12.29 -16.71 9.41
CA ALA A 267 12.59 -15.52 10.18
C ALA A 267 11.32 -14.70 10.50
N LEU A 268 10.44 -14.48 9.53
CA LEU A 268 9.18 -13.77 9.74
C LEU A 268 8.19 -14.60 10.56
N ARG A 269 8.11 -15.92 10.33
CA ARG A 269 7.28 -16.81 11.15
C ARG A 269 7.70 -16.76 12.62
N GLU A 270 9.01 -16.77 12.91
CA GLU A 270 9.53 -16.67 14.29
C GLU A 270 9.14 -15.34 14.94
N LEU A 271 9.25 -14.22 14.22
CA LEU A 271 8.80 -12.92 14.71
C LEU A 271 7.31 -12.93 15.06
N ILE A 272 6.46 -13.40 14.12
CA ILE A 272 5.01 -13.28 14.23
C ILE A 272 4.44 -14.25 15.23
N GLN A 273 4.84 -15.53 15.17
CA GLN A 273 4.23 -16.61 15.97
C GLN A 273 4.84 -16.75 17.36
N ASN A 274 6.09 -16.35 17.56
CA ASN A 274 6.80 -16.52 18.82
C ASN A 274 7.15 -15.18 19.46
N GLU A 275 7.95 -14.32 18.80
CA GLU A 275 8.46 -13.09 19.42
C GLU A 275 7.34 -12.07 19.71
N TRP A 276 6.39 -11.90 18.79
CA TRP A 276 5.29 -10.93 18.93
C TRP A 276 4.00 -11.51 19.48
N THR A 277 3.95 -12.80 19.72
CA THR A 277 2.81 -13.46 20.34
C THR A 277 3.09 -13.68 21.83
N THR A 278 2.23 -13.13 22.68
CA THR A 278 2.40 -13.22 24.12
C THR A 278 1.68 -14.46 24.66
N HIS A 279 2.44 -15.40 25.19
CA HIS A 279 1.93 -16.56 25.92
C HIS A 279 2.43 -16.49 27.37
N LEU A 280 1.51 -16.27 28.30
CA LEU A 280 1.86 -16.16 29.73
C LEU A 280 0.96 -17.05 30.56
N GLN A 281 1.58 -17.76 31.52
CA GLN A 281 0.90 -18.43 32.61
C GLN A 281 1.37 -17.80 33.92
N VAL A 282 0.44 -17.14 34.60
CA VAL A 282 0.77 -16.36 35.80
C VAL A 282 -0.18 -16.66 36.94
N LYS A 283 0.32 -16.55 38.16
CA LYS A 283 -0.54 -16.65 39.37
C LYS A 283 -1.10 -15.26 39.67
N VAL A 284 -2.41 -15.20 39.85
CA VAL A 284 -3.08 -14.00 40.31
C VAL A 284 -2.64 -13.68 41.74
N ARG A 285 -2.40 -12.39 42.03
CA ARG A 285 -2.04 -11.96 43.41
C ARG A 285 -3.22 -12.14 44.36
N ARG A 286 -2.95 -12.12 45.68
CA ARG A 286 -3.98 -12.26 46.71
C ARG A 286 -5.07 -11.18 46.65
N ASP A 287 -4.75 -9.99 46.08
CA ASP A 287 -5.67 -8.88 45.86
C ASP A 287 -6.53 -9.03 44.60
N GLY A 288 -6.44 -10.17 43.91
CA GLY A 288 -7.18 -10.45 42.68
C GLY A 288 -6.65 -9.72 41.43
N ARG A 289 -5.54 -9.02 41.55
CA ARG A 289 -4.95 -8.24 40.44
C ARG A 289 -3.93 -9.03 39.66
N LEU A 290 -3.95 -8.85 38.36
CA LEU A 290 -2.95 -9.33 37.40
C LEU A 290 -2.42 -8.17 36.59
N THR A 291 -1.10 -8.09 36.47
CA THR A 291 -0.44 -7.14 35.57
C THR A 291 0.49 -7.90 34.65
N PHE A 292 0.37 -7.68 33.38
CA PHE A 292 1.30 -8.22 32.38
C PHE A 292 1.69 -7.15 31.37
N ARG A 293 2.76 -7.39 30.64
CA ARG A 293 3.21 -6.58 29.52
C ARG A 293 3.11 -7.40 28.25
N GLY A 294 2.54 -6.82 27.21
CA GLY A 294 2.39 -7.46 25.91
C GLY A 294 2.37 -6.44 24.77
N PHE A 295 2.36 -6.92 23.56
CA PHE A 295 2.20 -6.09 22.37
C PHE A 295 0.74 -5.63 22.24
N LYS A 296 0.48 -4.57 21.46
CA LYS A 296 -0.88 -4.21 21.07
C LYS A 296 -1.55 -5.36 20.34
N GLY A 297 -2.84 -5.56 20.56
CA GLY A 297 -3.59 -6.63 19.92
C GLY A 297 -4.64 -7.27 20.82
N SER A 298 -5.22 -8.36 20.33
CA SER A 298 -6.28 -9.09 21.00
C SER A 298 -5.70 -10.21 21.86
N TYR A 299 -6.12 -10.27 23.11
CA TYR A 299 -5.71 -11.26 24.10
C TYR A 299 -6.90 -12.10 24.53
N ARG A 300 -6.67 -13.39 24.61
CA ARG A 300 -7.60 -14.33 25.24
C ARG A 300 -7.11 -14.63 26.64
N LEU A 301 -7.84 -14.15 27.64
CA LEU A 301 -7.53 -14.40 29.06
C LEU A 301 -8.38 -15.56 29.55
N ARG A 302 -7.74 -16.57 30.15
CA ARG A 302 -8.41 -17.72 30.73
C ARG A 302 -7.98 -17.90 32.18
N TRP A 303 -8.90 -18.18 33.08
CA TRP A 303 -8.61 -18.45 34.46
C TRP A 303 -9.64 -19.41 35.08
N CYS A 304 -9.28 -20.02 36.20
CA CYS A 304 -10.19 -20.78 37.05
C CYS A 304 -10.48 -19.95 38.31
N ASP A 305 -11.74 -19.93 38.74
CA ASP A 305 -12.11 -19.34 40.03
C ASP A 305 -11.82 -20.29 41.20
N ALA A 306 -12.11 -19.83 42.43
CA ALA A 306 -11.90 -20.62 43.64
C ALA A 306 -12.74 -21.92 43.71
N ASN A 307 -13.84 -21.97 42.92
CA ASN A 307 -14.74 -23.11 42.82
C ASN A 307 -14.34 -24.08 41.70
N GLY A 308 -13.29 -23.78 40.96
CA GLY A 308 -12.82 -24.58 39.82
C GLY A 308 -13.54 -24.28 38.50
N ASN A 309 -14.42 -23.29 38.45
CA ASN A 309 -15.09 -22.92 37.20
C ASN A 309 -14.10 -22.22 36.28
N GLN A 310 -14.15 -22.56 34.98
CA GLN A 310 -13.35 -21.93 33.97
C GLN A 310 -14.04 -20.68 33.43
N HIS A 311 -13.26 -19.63 33.28
CA HIS A 311 -13.69 -18.36 32.70
C HIS A 311 -12.79 -17.98 31.54
N GLU A 312 -13.36 -17.29 30.53
CA GLU A 312 -12.64 -16.74 29.37
C GLU A 312 -13.16 -15.34 29.06
N VAL A 313 -12.27 -14.43 28.70
CA VAL A 313 -12.60 -13.10 28.19
C VAL A 313 -11.62 -12.70 27.09
N MET A 314 -12.15 -12.01 26.09
CA MET A 314 -11.33 -11.34 25.08
C MET A 314 -11.05 -9.90 25.54
N TYR A 315 -9.80 -9.52 25.50
CA TYR A 315 -9.33 -8.18 25.85
C TYR A 315 -8.51 -7.61 24.69
N HIS A 316 -8.76 -6.37 24.32
CA HIS A 316 -8.00 -5.69 23.26
C HIS A 316 -7.13 -4.60 23.86
N LEU A 317 -5.81 -4.80 23.78
CA LEU A 317 -4.80 -3.83 24.21
C LEU A 317 -4.53 -2.85 23.05
N LYS A 318 -4.86 -1.59 23.28
CA LYS A 318 -4.73 -0.49 22.31
C LYS A 318 -3.33 0.11 22.30
#